data_8f4641b30b2584cd329f6421740dd120
#
_entry.id   8f4641b30b2584cd329f6421740dd120
#
_cell.length_a   1.000
_cell.length_b   1.000
_cell.length_c   1.000
_cell.angle_alpha   90.00
_cell.angle_beta   90.00
_cell.angle_gamma   90.00
#
_symmetry.space_group_name_H-M   'P 1'
#
loop_
_entity.id
_entity.type
_entity.pdbx_description
1 polymer ?
#
loop_
_entity_poly.entity_id
_entity_poly.type
_entity_poly.pdbx_seq_one_letter_code
_entity_poly.pdbx_strand_id
1 'polypeptide(L)'
;MDSLIYREDFIDEKVWSAALECRELRGTEPPFSRAQLDRVQSLAIVGAHGLGDLRLFKGLERLTIQRCTFGDLAPVECLNGLKDLSIVGCEISDADMKRLSGLVGLRRLEMTGCNVSAIAPLAKLINLTELTLDSNNITDVSPLAELSGLEALSLMANPLRSVAPLRQLKNLKQLYVDLDKVSDAETITDSPLADVINIDMYPPEYYKNLETDD
;
A
#
# COMPACT_ATOMS: atom_id res chain seq x y z
N MET A 1 -0.94 -32.06 -17.57
CA MET A 1 -1.77 -31.19 -18.43
C MET A 1 -1.98 -29.93 -17.64
N ASP A 2 -1.47 -28.77 -18.12
CA ASP A 2 -1.77 -27.49 -17.51
C ASP A 2 -3.26 -27.23 -17.67
N SER A 3 -3.98 -27.03 -16.55
CA SER A 3 -5.38 -26.68 -16.59
C SER A 3 -5.53 -25.30 -17.21
N LEU A 4 -6.39 -25.18 -18.20
CA LEU A 4 -6.77 -23.89 -18.77
C LEU A 4 -7.71 -23.15 -17.82
N ILE A 5 -7.57 -21.85 -17.79
CA ILE A 5 -8.33 -20.94 -16.91
C ILE A 5 -9.18 -20.03 -17.81
N TYR A 6 -10.46 -20.11 -17.64
CA TYR A 6 -11.47 -19.42 -18.43
C TYR A 6 -12.02 -18.20 -17.68
N ARG A 7 -12.86 -17.38 -18.35
CA ARG A 7 -13.53 -16.25 -17.73
C ARG A 7 -14.38 -16.67 -16.52
N GLU A 8 -15.08 -17.79 -16.62
CA GLU A 8 -15.93 -18.33 -15.56
C GLU A 8 -15.17 -18.80 -14.32
N ASP A 9 -13.86 -18.98 -14.39
CA ASP A 9 -13.01 -19.28 -13.25
C ASP A 9 -12.68 -18.05 -12.40
N PHE A 10 -12.94 -16.85 -12.94
CA PHE A 10 -12.79 -15.59 -12.22
C PHE A 10 -14.11 -15.22 -11.54
N ILE A 11 -14.01 -14.90 -10.25
CA ILE A 11 -15.12 -14.50 -9.40
C ILE A 11 -15.48 -13.03 -9.66
N ASP A 12 -14.48 -12.17 -9.83
CA ASP A 12 -14.65 -10.74 -10.01
C ASP A 12 -14.28 -10.29 -11.44
N GLU A 13 -15.22 -9.60 -12.10
CA GLU A 13 -15.06 -9.13 -13.46
C GLU A 13 -13.95 -8.07 -13.59
N LYS A 14 -13.72 -7.27 -12.56
CA LYS A 14 -12.66 -6.25 -12.56
C LYS A 14 -11.28 -6.88 -12.48
N VAL A 15 -11.14 -7.99 -11.74
CA VAL A 15 -9.89 -8.76 -11.71
C VAL A 15 -9.63 -9.42 -13.06
N TRP A 16 -10.66 -9.98 -13.71
CA TRP A 16 -10.55 -10.50 -15.07
C TRP A 16 -10.13 -9.43 -16.07
N SER A 17 -10.79 -8.25 -16.04
CA SER A 17 -10.45 -7.13 -16.93
C SER A 17 -9.01 -6.66 -16.71
N ALA A 18 -8.57 -6.54 -15.45
CA ALA A 18 -7.21 -6.18 -15.12
C ALA A 18 -6.19 -7.20 -15.65
N ALA A 19 -6.53 -8.50 -15.63
CA ALA A 19 -5.69 -9.55 -16.20
C ALA A 19 -5.54 -9.39 -17.72
N LEU A 20 -6.63 -9.09 -18.44
CA LEU A 20 -6.58 -8.87 -19.89
C LEU A 20 -5.71 -7.66 -20.29
N GLU A 21 -5.68 -6.63 -19.44
CA GLU A 21 -4.96 -5.39 -19.68
C GLU A 21 -3.48 -5.45 -19.27
N CYS A 22 -3.09 -6.43 -18.45
CA CYS A 22 -1.74 -6.53 -17.96
C CYS A 22 -0.74 -6.79 -19.11
N ARG A 23 0.49 -6.28 -18.94
CA ARG A 23 1.53 -6.33 -19.98
C ARG A 23 1.86 -7.76 -20.40
N GLU A 24 1.92 -8.66 -19.44
CA GLU A 24 2.37 -10.05 -19.62
C GLU A 24 1.38 -10.91 -20.41
N LEU A 25 0.09 -10.53 -20.44
CA LEU A 25 -0.95 -11.22 -21.19
C LEU A 25 -1.40 -10.46 -22.44
N ARG A 26 -0.85 -9.26 -22.69
CA ARG A 26 -1.24 -8.45 -23.85
C ARG A 26 -0.99 -9.18 -25.17
N GLY A 27 -2.04 -9.30 -25.98
CA GLY A 27 -2.00 -10.02 -27.25
C GLY A 27 -2.17 -11.54 -27.16
N THR A 28 -2.40 -12.06 -25.96
CA THR A 28 -2.87 -13.43 -25.76
C THR A 28 -4.38 -13.44 -25.56
N GLU A 29 -5.04 -14.48 -26.09
CA GLU A 29 -6.48 -14.65 -25.90
C GLU A 29 -6.76 -15.75 -24.87
N PRO A 30 -7.82 -15.61 -24.04
CA PRO A 30 -8.23 -16.68 -23.15
C PRO A 30 -8.71 -17.90 -23.96
N PRO A 31 -8.69 -19.11 -23.38
CA PRO A 31 -8.33 -19.40 -21.98
C PRO A 31 -6.81 -19.31 -21.72
N PHE A 32 -6.44 -18.85 -20.51
CA PHE A 32 -5.04 -18.77 -20.10
C PHE A 32 -4.56 -20.09 -19.49
N SER A 33 -3.31 -20.48 -19.75
CA SER A 33 -2.66 -21.53 -18.99
C SER A 33 -2.21 -21.00 -17.61
N ARG A 34 -2.03 -21.89 -16.65
CA ARG A 34 -1.48 -21.54 -15.34
C ARG A 34 -0.12 -20.83 -15.48
N ALA A 35 0.74 -21.34 -16.35
CA ALA A 35 2.05 -20.77 -16.61
C ALA A 35 2.00 -19.34 -17.16
N GLN A 36 0.95 -18.96 -17.91
CA GLN A 36 0.77 -17.58 -18.35
C GLN A 36 0.39 -16.65 -17.19
N LEU A 37 -0.55 -17.08 -16.33
CA LEU A 37 -0.92 -16.28 -15.14
C LEU A 37 0.22 -16.15 -14.13
N ASP A 38 1.03 -17.20 -13.95
CA ASP A 38 2.20 -17.16 -13.06
C ASP A 38 3.32 -16.23 -13.57
N ARG A 39 3.28 -15.79 -14.83
CA ARG A 39 4.20 -14.76 -15.38
C ARG A 39 3.74 -13.33 -15.12
N VAL A 40 2.50 -13.13 -14.72
CA VAL A 40 1.97 -11.80 -14.43
C VAL A 40 2.69 -11.25 -13.19
N GLN A 41 3.49 -10.22 -13.39
CA GLN A 41 4.28 -9.59 -12.33
C GLN A 41 3.64 -8.31 -11.80
N SER A 42 2.75 -7.70 -12.56
CA SER A 42 2.11 -6.44 -12.18
C SER A 42 0.62 -6.48 -12.51
N LEU A 43 -0.21 -6.12 -11.53
CA LEU A 43 -1.66 -6.05 -11.71
C LEU A 43 -2.21 -4.78 -11.05
N ALA A 44 -3.11 -4.10 -11.75
CA ALA A 44 -3.84 -2.95 -11.21
C ALA A 44 -5.35 -3.23 -11.27
N ILE A 45 -6.00 -3.20 -10.12
CA ILE A 45 -7.42 -3.52 -9.96
C ILE A 45 -8.14 -2.27 -9.47
N VAL A 46 -9.19 -1.86 -10.17
CA VAL A 46 -9.99 -0.68 -9.82
C VAL A 46 -11.46 -1.07 -9.72
N GLY A 47 -12.08 -0.73 -8.58
CA GLY A 47 -13.52 -0.91 -8.37
C GLY A 47 -13.98 -2.37 -8.28
N ALA A 48 -13.12 -3.30 -7.89
CA ALA A 48 -13.50 -4.69 -7.67
C ALA A 48 -14.31 -4.85 -6.36
N HIS A 49 -15.18 -5.85 -6.33
CA HIS A 49 -15.99 -6.21 -5.16
C HIS A 49 -15.39 -7.42 -4.40
N GLY A 50 -14.28 -7.94 -4.84
CA GLY A 50 -13.58 -9.05 -4.20
C GLY A 50 -12.18 -9.23 -4.74
N LEU A 51 -11.30 -9.81 -3.93
CA LEU A 51 -9.89 -10.05 -4.28
C LEU A 51 -9.55 -11.55 -4.39
N GLY A 52 -10.56 -12.44 -4.31
CA GLY A 52 -10.35 -13.89 -4.27
C GLY A 52 -9.54 -14.45 -5.43
N ASP A 53 -9.62 -13.82 -6.58
CA ASP A 53 -8.93 -14.24 -7.81
C ASP A 53 -7.42 -13.94 -7.79
N LEU A 54 -6.93 -13.12 -6.86
CA LEU A 54 -5.49 -12.84 -6.70
C LEU A 54 -4.69 -14.13 -6.46
N ARG A 55 -5.29 -15.17 -5.88
CA ARG A 55 -4.69 -16.50 -5.73
C ARG A 55 -4.22 -17.14 -7.06
N LEU A 56 -4.74 -16.64 -8.19
CA LEU A 56 -4.37 -17.10 -9.52
C LEU A 56 -3.03 -16.54 -10.00
N PHE A 57 -2.53 -15.45 -9.40
CA PHE A 57 -1.37 -14.68 -9.86
C PHE A 57 -0.17 -14.82 -8.92
N LYS A 58 0.42 -16.00 -8.85
CA LYS A 58 1.52 -16.28 -7.89
C LYS A 58 2.82 -15.55 -8.19
N GLY A 59 2.99 -15.05 -9.41
CA GLY A 59 4.19 -14.33 -9.85
C GLY A 59 4.16 -12.82 -9.55
N LEU A 60 3.10 -12.31 -8.89
CA LEU A 60 2.97 -10.87 -8.65
C LEU A 60 4.10 -10.33 -7.77
N GLU A 61 4.75 -9.30 -8.30
CA GLU A 61 5.72 -8.46 -7.60
C GLU A 61 5.15 -7.06 -7.29
N ARG A 62 4.19 -6.59 -8.09
CA ARG A 62 3.52 -5.29 -7.94
C ARG A 62 2.02 -5.45 -8.01
N LEU A 63 1.32 -4.90 -7.03
CA LEU A 63 -0.15 -4.92 -6.97
C LEU A 63 -0.66 -3.53 -6.60
N THR A 64 -1.58 -3.02 -7.40
CA THR A 64 -2.35 -1.81 -7.11
C THR A 64 -3.82 -2.17 -6.95
N ILE A 65 -4.43 -1.71 -5.87
CA ILE A 65 -5.85 -1.91 -5.54
C ILE A 65 -6.45 -0.53 -5.28
N GLN A 66 -7.41 -0.09 -6.10
CA GLN A 66 -7.98 1.24 -5.97
C GLN A 66 -9.50 1.19 -5.93
N ARG A 67 -10.10 1.92 -4.97
CA ARG A 67 -11.56 2.06 -4.84
C ARG A 67 -12.29 0.72 -4.89
N CYS A 68 -11.71 -0.30 -4.28
CA CYS A 68 -12.27 -1.64 -4.21
C CYS A 68 -13.03 -1.83 -2.89
N THR A 69 -14.10 -2.61 -2.95
CA THR A 69 -14.83 -3.11 -1.78
C THR A 69 -14.57 -4.61 -1.66
N PHE A 70 -13.95 -5.04 -0.59
CA PHE A 70 -13.64 -6.46 -0.38
C PHE A 70 -13.89 -6.82 1.09
N GLY A 71 -14.16 -8.10 1.34
CA GLY A 71 -14.43 -8.59 2.70
C GLY A 71 -13.17 -8.65 3.57
N ASP A 72 -12.03 -9.00 2.96
CA ASP A 72 -10.73 -9.05 3.64
C ASP A 72 -9.56 -9.10 2.64
N LEU A 73 -8.33 -8.88 3.16
CA LEU A 73 -7.07 -9.00 2.42
C LEU A 73 -6.45 -10.41 2.45
N ALA A 74 -7.17 -11.45 2.89
CA ALA A 74 -6.63 -12.82 2.92
C ALA A 74 -6.04 -13.28 1.58
N PRO A 75 -6.61 -12.93 0.41
CA PRO A 75 -6.00 -13.31 -0.87
C PRO A 75 -4.62 -12.70 -1.12
N VAL A 76 -4.31 -11.56 -0.50
CA VAL A 76 -3.00 -10.89 -0.64
C VAL A 76 -1.90 -11.61 0.15
N GLU A 77 -2.25 -12.28 1.26
CA GLU A 77 -1.28 -13.06 2.05
C GLU A 77 -0.54 -14.13 1.25
N CYS A 78 -1.16 -14.64 0.17
CA CYS A 78 -0.56 -15.68 -0.68
C CYS A 78 0.51 -15.14 -1.64
N LEU A 79 0.66 -13.82 -1.74
CA LEU A 79 1.53 -13.15 -2.71
C LEU A 79 2.94 -12.93 -2.13
N ASN A 80 3.62 -14.02 -1.80
CA ASN A 80 4.94 -13.99 -1.12
C ASN A 80 6.05 -13.29 -1.93
N GLY A 81 5.86 -13.13 -3.25
CA GLY A 81 6.79 -12.43 -4.13
C GLY A 81 6.59 -10.92 -4.20
N LEU A 82 5.58 -10.38 -3.49
CA LEU A 82 5.19 -9.00 -3.60
C LEU A 82 6.26 -8.07 -3.02
N LYS A 83 6.65 -7.08 -3.81
CA LYS A 83 7.64 -6.05 -3.48
C LYS A 83 6.99 -4.67 -3.33
N ASP A 84 6.00 -4.40 -4.15
CA ASP A 84 5.31 -3.11 -4.22
C ASP A 84 3.80 -3.35 -4.07
N LEU A 85 3.20 -2.75 -3.04
CA LEU A 85 1.76 -2.80 -2.79
C LEU A 85 1.21 -1.38 -2.63
N SER A 86 0.24 -1.03 -3.47
CA SER A 86 -0.51 0.23 -3.37
C SER A 86 -1.99 -0.09 -3.16
N ILE A 87 -2.57 0.46 -2.09
CA ILE A 87 -4.00 0.37 -1.77
C ILE A 87 -4.51 1.80 -1.57
N VAL A 88 -5.43 2.24 -2.44
CA VAL A 88 -5.91 3.62 -2.43
C VAL A 88 -7.43 3.65 -2.36
N GLY A 89 -7.98 4.41 -1.41
CA GLY A 89 -9.41 4.61 -1.26
C GLY A 89 -10.18 3.30 -1.00
N CYS A 90 -9.61 2.41 -0.19
CA CYS A 90 -10.23 1.15 0.24
C CYS A 90 -10.31 1.11 1.77
N GLU A 91 -11.36 0.53 2.32
CA GLU A 91 -11.42 0.33 3.77
C GLU A 91 -10.51 -0.82 4.20
N ILE A 92 -9.59 -0.55 5.13
CA ILE A 92 -8.65 -1.53 5.69
C ILE A 92 -8.93 -1.71 7.18
N SER A 93 -9.30 -2.92 7.56
CA SER A 93 -9.54 -3.29 8.95
C SER A 93 -8.22 -3.60 9.71
N ASP A 94 -8.29 -3.60 11.04
CA ASP A 94 -7.17 -4.05 11.89
C ASP A 94 -6.78 -5.52 11.62
N ALA A 95 -7.73 -6.34 11.19
CA ALA A 95 -7.46 -7.72 10.79
C ALA A 95 -6.63 -7.76 9.50
N ASP A 96 -6.95 -6.89 8.53
CA ASP A 96 -6.21 -6.76 7.28
C ASP A 96 -4.79 -6.24 7.52
N MET A 97 -4.62 -5.28 8.42
CA MET A 97 -3.29 -4.82 8.84
C MET A 97 -2.43 -5.95 9.39
N LYS A 98 -3.00 -6.86 10.19
CA LYS A 98 -2.29 -8.05 10.68
C LYS A 98 -1.86 -8.97 9.55
N ARG A 99 -2.70 -9.13 8.51
CA ARG A 99 -2.39 -9.94 7.31
C ARG A 99 -1.22 -9.36 6.54
N LEU A 100 -1.24 -8.04 6.31
CA LEU A 100 -0.15 -7.34 5.62
C LEU A 100 1.20 -7.54 6.30
N SER A 101 1.24 -7.72 7.62
CA SER A 101 2.50 -7.94 8.35
C SER A 101 3.25 -9.21 7.96
N GLY A 102 2.61 -10.14 7.25
CA GLY A 102 3.23 -11.33 6.67
C GLY A 102 4.03 -11.08 5.40
N LEU A 103 3.81 -9.96 4.72
CA LEU A 103 4.46 -9.61 3.47
C LEU A 103 5.85 -9.00 3.70
N VAL A 104 6.70 -9.71 4.41
CA VAL A 104 8.03 -9.23 4.84
C VAL A 104 8.98 -8.90 3.68
N GLY A 105 8.64 -9.30 2.45
CA GLY A 105 9.38 -8.98 1.23
C GLY A 105 9.09 -7.60 0.64
N LEU A 106 8.08 -6.88 1.17
CA LEU A 106 7.70 -5.56 0.68
C LEU A 106 8.84 -4.56 0.84
N ARG A 107 9.02 -3.77 -0.22
CA ARG A 107 9.94 -2.62 -0.28
C ARG A 107 9.18 -1.30 -0.35
N ARG A 108 8.03 -1.30 -1.03
CA ARG A 108 7.14 -0.14 -1.11
C ARG A 108 5.74 -0.53 -0.67
N LEU A 109 5.18 0.30 0.22
CA LEU A 109 3.80 0.18 0.67
C LEU A 109 3.16 1.56 0.64
N GLU A 110 2.07 1.67 -0.11
CA GLU A 110 1.18 2.82 -0.11
C GLU A 110 -0.19 2.39 0.36
N MET A 111 -0.73 3.10 1.36
CA MET A 111 -2.12 2.98 1.80
C MET A 111 -2.67 4.39 2.02
N THR A 112 -3.22 4.97 0.96
CA THR A 112 -3.75 6.35 0.98
C THR A 112 -5.27 6.32 1.08
N GLY A 113 -5.84 7.07 2.03
CA GLY A 113 -7.29 7.18 2.19
C GLY A 113 -7.95 5.83 2.54
N CYS A 114 -7.33 5.04 3.42
CA CYS A 114 -7.76 3.67 3.73
C CYS A 114 -8.37 3.52 5.13
N ASN A 115 -8.67 4.64 5.82
CA ASN A 115 -9.26 4.65 7.17
C ASN A 115 -8.40 3.92 8.23
N VAL A 116 -7.09 3.78 7.99
CA VAL A 116 -6.16 3.08 8.87
C VAL A 116 -5.88 3.89 10.14
N SER A 117 -5.93 3.26 11.31
CA SER A 117 -5.56 3.89 12.59
C SER A 117 -4.45 3.13 13.31
N ALA A 118 -4.47 1.80 13.28
CA ALA A 118 -3.52 0.94 14.00
C ALA A 118 -2.44 0.39 13.07
N ILE A 119 -1.22 0.93 13.15
CA ILE A 119 -0.09 0.56 12.28
C ILE A 119 0.96 -0.34 12.96
N ALA A 120 0.70 -0.82 14.18
CA ALA A 120 1.62 -1.71 14.89
C ALA A 120 2.08 -2.94 14.06
N PRO A 121 1.21 -3.58 13.22
CA PRO A 121 1.65 -4.70 12.39
C PRO A 121 2.75 -4.35 11.37
N LEU A 122 2.85 -3.07 10.94
CA LEU A 122 3.86 -2.64 9.97
C LEU A 122 5.30 -2.71 10.50
N ALA A 123 5.50 -2.71 11.83
CA ALA A 123 6.83 -2.85 12.44
C ALA A 123 7.58 -4.13 11.99
N LYS A 124 6.86 -5.13 11.46
CA LYS A 124 7.45 -6.37 10.92
C LYS A 124 8.01 -6.22 9.50
N LEU A 125 7.62 -5.19 8.78
CA LEU A 125 8.01 -4.99 7.38
C LEU A 125 9.38 -4.27 7.28
N ILE A 126 10.39 -4.84 7.90
CA ILE A 126 11.74 -4.25 8.07
C ILE A 126 12.49 -3.99 6.76
N ASN A 127 12.02 -4.55 5.65
CA ASN A 127 12.59 -4.35 4.32
C ASN A 127 11.98 -3.14 3.57
N LEU A 128 11.00 -2.44 4.18
CA LEU A 128 10.43 -1.24 3.57
C LEU A 128 11.47 -0.14 3.42
N THR A 129 11.53 0.40 2.21
CA THR A 129 12.32 1.58 1.85
C THR A 129 11.43 2.79 1.59
N GLU A 130 10.18 2.58 1.15
CA GLU A 130 9.21 3.62 0.88
C GLU A 130 7.87 3.28 1.53
N LEU A 131 7.31 4.23 2.30
CA LEU A 131 6.03 4.07 2.99
C LEU A 131 5.21 5.33 2.85
N THR A 132 4.00 5.20 2.28
CA THR A 132 3.01 6.27 2.19
C THR A 132 1.75 5.85 2.92
N LEU A 133 1.32 6.67 3.89
CA LEU A 133 0.15 6.43 4.74
C LEU A 133 -0.75 7.68 4.81
N ASP A 134 -0.80 8.45 3.74
CA ASP A 134 -1.52 9.72 3.68
C ASP A 134 -3.04 9.56 3.83
N SER A 135 -3.69 10.59 4.37
CA SER A 135 -5.15 10.65 4.50
C SER A 135 -5.72 9.43 5.26
N ASN A 136 -5.16 9.14 6.42
CA ASN A 136 -5.60 8.08 7.32
C ASN A 136 -5.93 8.64 8.72
N ASN A 137 -6.21 7.76 9.67
CA ASN A 137 -6.56 8.12 11.05
C ASN A 137 -5.45 7.79 12.06
N ILE A 138 -4.20 7.85 11.62
CA ILE A 138 -3.04 7.45 12.42
C ILE A 138 -2.77 8.54 13.46
N THR A 139 -2.66 8.14 14.73
CA THR A 139 -2.31 9.04 15.85
C THR A 139 -0.96 8.70 16.47
N ASP A 140 -0.49 7.46 16.33
CA ASP A 140 0.75 6.93 16.93
C ASP A 140 1.64 6.33 15.84
N VAL A 141 2.83 6.92 15.67
CA VAL A 141 3.85 6.49 14.70
C VAL A 141 5.00 5.71 15.36
N SER A 142 4.89 5.38 16.66
CA SER A 142 5.92 4.63 17.36
C SER A 142 6.29 3.29 16.71
N PRO A 143 5.35 2.54 16.07
CA PRO A 143 5.72 1.30 15.37
C PRO A 143 6.68 1.51 14.19
N LEU A 144 6.73 2.71 13.61
CA LEU A 144 7.61 3.01 12.47
C LEU A 144 9.09 3.13 12.88
N ALA A 145 9.38 3.36 14.16
CA ALA A 145 10.75 3.48 14.67
C ALA A 145 11.61 2.23 14.38
N GLU A 146 10.98 1.06 14.22
CA GLU A 146 11.65 -0.21 13.90
C GLU A 146 12.07 -0.30 12.42
N LEU A 147 11.51 0.53 11.54
CA LEU A 147 11.73 0.48 10.09
C LEU A 147 12.99 1.26 9.69
N SER A 148 14.13 0.87 10.24
CA SER A 148 15.40 1.58 10.05
C SER A 148 15.88 1.67 8.59
N GLY A 149 15.32 0.86 7.69
CA GLY A 149 15.60 0.88 6.25
C GLY A 149 14.82 1.92 5.45
N LEU A 150 13.86 2.65 6.08
CA LEU A 150 13.06 3.64 5.38
C LEU A 150 13.91 4.79 4.84
N GLU A 151 13.72 5.09 3.56
CA GLU A 151 14.33 6.21 2.84
C GLU A 151 13.30 7.30 2.52
N ALA A 152 12.04 6.92 2.30
CA ALA A 152 10.94 7.85 2.05
C ALA A 152 9.72 7.50 2.91
N LEU A 153 9.15 8.51 3.58
CA LEU A 153 7.98 8.38 4.44
C LEU A 153 7.02 9.53 4.20
N SER A 154 5.75 9.22 3.92
CA SER A 154 4.67 10.19 3.88
C SER A 154 3.59 9.83 4.89
N LEU A 155 3.17 10.82 5.69
CA LEU A 155 2.17 10.74 6.75
C LEU A 155 1.20 11.93 6.71
N MET A 156 1.10 12.60 5.55
CA MET A 156 0.26 13.78 5.38
C MET A 156 -1.21 13.47 5.70
N ALA A 157 -1.94 14.47 6.16
CA ALA A 157 -3.36 14.36 6.48
C ALA A 157 -3.68 13.22 7.47
N ASN A 158 -2.87 13.11 8.54
CA ASN A 158 -3.11 12.22 9.67
C ASN A 158 -3.20 13.02 10.98
N PRO A 159 -4.06 12.61 11.95
CA PRO A 159 -4.17 13.28 13.25
C PRO A 159 -3.06 12.82 14.22
N LEU A 160 -1.80 13.01 13.83
CA LEU A 160 -0.64 12.58 14.62
C LEU A 160 -0.58 13.31 15.97
N ARG A 161 -0.20 12.61 17.03
CA ARG A 161 0.00 13.18 18.37
C ARG A 161 1.43 13.57 18.61
N SER A 162 2.37 12.80 18.07
CA SER A 162 3.81 12.98 18.27
C SER A 162 4.56 12.48 17.06
N VAL A 163 5.65 13.14 16.72
CA VAL A 163 6.59 12.75 15.64
C VAL A 163 7.96 12.33 16.20
N ALA A 164 8.17 12.42 17.51
CA ALA A 164 9.43 12.06 18.17
C ALA A 164 9.95 10.65 17.81
N PRO A 165 9.12 9.59 17.64
CA PRO A 165 9.60 8.27 17.24
C PRO A 165 10.33 8.26 15.90
N LEU A 166 9.99 9.18 14.97
CA LEU A 166 10.58 9.25 13.64
C LEU A 166 12.08 9.59 13.66
N ARG A 167 12.60 10.16 14.76
CA ARG A 167 14.03 10.43 14.96
C ARG A 167 14.91 9.17 14.89
N GLN A 168 14.33 7.98 15.04
CA GLN A 168 15.04 6.72 14.90
C GLN A 168 15.35 6.37 13.43
N LEU A 169 14.63 6.96 12.48
CA LEU A 169 14.75 6.67 11.04
C LEU A 169 15.94 7.39 10.40
N LYS A 170 17.15 6.90 10.68
CA LYS A 170 18.42 7.54 10.28
C LYS A 170 18.69 7.56 8.78
N ASN A 171 17.99 6.72 8.01
CA ASN A 171 18.18 6.60 6.56
C ASN A 171 17.16 7.38 5.75
N LEU A 172 16.22 8.12 6.41
CA LEU A 172 15.26 8.95 5.70
C LEU A 172 15.96 10.02 4.87
N LYS A 173 15.52 10.13 3.63
CA LYS A 173 15.90 11.14 2.63
C LYS A 173 14.73 12.06 2.29
N GLN A 174 13.50 11.60 2.55
CA GLN A 174 12.27 12.33 2.29
C GLN A 174 11.28 12.05 3.41
N LEU A 175 10.75 13.11 4.01
CA LEU A 175 9.72 13.04 5.05
C LEU A 175 8.63 14.07 4.75
N TYR A 176 7.39 13.60 4.59
CA TYR A 176 6.20 14.42 4.39
C TYR A 176 5.29 14.24 5.59
N VAL A 177 5.06 15.32 6.35
CA VAL A 177 4.25 15.30 7.56
C VAL A 177 3.71 16.69 7.90
N ASP A 178 2.47 16.76 8.39
CA ASP A 178 1.83 17.98 8.85
C ASP A 178 2.35 18.37 10.26
N LEU A 179 3.41 19.16 10.35
CA LEU A 179 4.03 19.52 11.63
C LEU A 179 3.23 20.56 12.43
N ASP A 180 2.35 21.32 11.79
CA ASP A 180 1.51 22.33 12.43
C ASP A 180 0.48 21.76 13.42
N LYS A 181 0.24 20.44 13.34
CA LYS A 181 -0.76 19.73 14.15
C LYS A 181 -0.15 18.91 15.31
N VAL A 182 1.18 18.84 15.43
CA VAL A 182 1.86 18.05 16.47
C VAL A 182 2.52 18.95 17.52
N SER A 183 2.48 18.51 18.79
CA SER A 183 3.00 19.30 19.91
C SER A 183 4.52 19.25 20.07
N ASP A 184 5.19 18.33 19.39
CA ASP A 184 6.62 18.04 19.54
C ASP A 184 7.40 18.17 18.20
N ALA A 185 6.93 19.04 17.31
CA ALA A 185 7.53 19.30 16.00
C ALA A 185 9.02 19.65 16.09
N GLU A 186 9.43 20.40 17.14
CA GLU A 186 10.83 20.77 17.40
C GLU A 186 11.73 19.53 17.55
N THR A 187 11.21 18.38 17.96
CA THR A 187 12.02 17.16 18.08
C THR A 187 12.57 16.68 16.75
N ILE A 188 11.92 17.05 15.65
CA ILE A 188 12.35 16.73 14.28
C ILE A 188 13.10 17.91 13.67
N THR A 189 12.58 19.15 13.81
CA THR A 189 13.20 20.35 13.25
C THR A 189 14.59 20.63 13.83
N ASP A 190 14.83 20.19 15.07
CA ASP A 190 16.12 20.28 15.75
C ASP A 190 16.98 19.00 15.58
N SER A 191 16.70 18.18 14.59
CA SER A 191 17.39 16.91 14.33
C SER A 191 17.90 16.85 12.89
N PRO A 192 18.75 15.86 12.52
CA PRO A 192 19.18 15.65 11.13
C PRO A 192 18.03 15.42 10.13
N LEU A 193 16.83 15.12 10.61
CA LEU A 193 15.66 15.00 9.76
C LEU A 193 15.14 16.36 9.28
N ALA A 194 15.55 17.48 9.86
CA ALA A 194 15.15 18.82 9.43
C ALA A 194 15.46 19.09 7.94
N ASP A 195 16.57 18.55 7.45
CA ASP A 195 17.02 18.73 6.07
C ASP A 195 16.21 17.91 5.05
N VAL A 196 15.43 16.92 5.50
CA VAL A 196 14.67 16.00 4.64
C VAL A 196 13.16 16.15 4.78
N ILE A 197 12.70 17.09 5.61
CA ILE A 197 11.28 17.41 5.77
C ILE A 197 10.78 18.22 4.58
N ASN A 198 9.73 17.73 3.94
CA ASN A 198 8.99 18.47 2.91
C ASN A 198 7.62 18.86 3.45
N ILE A 199 7.45 20.12 3.80
CA ILE A 199 6.22 20.68 4.40
C ILE A 199 5.19 21.06 3.32
N ASP A 200 5.63 21.32 2.07
CA ASP A 200 4.84 22.03 1.05
C ASP A 200 4.51 21.21 -0.21
N MET A 201 4.58 19.87 -0.20
CA MET A 201 4.57 19.13 -1.47
C MET A 201 3.22 18.80 -2.06
N TYR A 202 2.13 18.89 -1.31
CA TYR A 202 0.79 18.80 -1.89
C TYR A 202 -0.02 20.05 -1.60
N PRO A 203 -0.36 20.87 -2.64
CA PRO A 203 -1.26 21.97 -2.45
C PRO A 203 -2.60 21.47 -1.91
N PRO A 204 -3.34 22.26 -1.11
CA PRO A 204 -4.63 21.86 -0.53
C PRO A 204 -5.64 21.33 -1.55
N GLU A 205 -5.44 21.62 -2.81
CA GLU A 205 -6.25 21.18 -3.95
C GLU A 205 -6.08 19.69 -4.28
N TYR A 206 -4.94 19.07 -3.94
CA TYR A 206 -4.70 17.64 -4.16
C TYR A 206 -5.65 16.77 -3.32
N TYR A 207 -5.89 17.18 -2.07
CA TYR A 207 -6.78 16.45 -1.16
C TYR A 207 -8.27 16.69 -1.47
N LYS A 208 -8.64 17.83 -2.04
CA LYS A 208 -10.03 18.12 -2.45
C LYS A 208 -10.53 17.18 -3.54
N ASN A 209 -9.64 16.66 -4.39
CA ASN A 209 -9.99 15.73 -5.45
C ASN A 209 -10.15 14.27 -4.95
N LEU A 210 -9.75 13.96 -3.72
CA LEU A 210 -9.98 12.66 -3.09
C LEU A 210 -11.33 12.59 -2.36
N GLU A 211 -11.92 13.75 -2.03
CA GLU A 211 -13.19 13.85 -1.28
C GLU A 211 -14.43 14.06 -2.18
N THR A 212 -14.26 14.34 -3.49
CA THR A 212 -15.37 14.71 -4.36
C THR A 212 -15.55 13.71 -5.50
N ASP A 213 -16.03 12.52 -5.21
CA ASP A 213 -16.81 11.70 -6.13
C ASP A 213 -17.82 10.88 -5.29
N ASP A 214 -18.85 11.58 -4.74
CA ASP A 214 -20.11 10.99 -4.29
C ASP A 214 -21.06 10.79 -5.49
#